data_ba9993c9aea2d76199bafc33c095a2fc
#
_entry.id   ba9993c9aea2d76199bafc33c095a2fc
#
_cell.length_a   1.000
_cell.length_b   1.000
_cell.length_c   1.000
_cell.angle_alpha   90.00
_cell.angle_beta   90.00
_cell.angle_gamma   90.00
#
_symmetry.space_group_name_H-M   'P 1'
#
loop_
_entity.id
_entity.type
_entity.pdbx_description
1 polymer ?
#
loop_
_entity_poly.entity_id
_entity_poly.type
_entity_poly.pdbx_seq_one_letter_code
_entity_poly.pdbx_strand_id
1 'polypeptide(L)'
;MKSRVLTMAAFLALAPAAVFAQGAPADHGAKIYQRCAACHLANGQGVPGAFPALAGRMSQAAATDAGRDYVVMAVVAGLMGEIEVDGKKIRGVMPAQAGLTDADIAAVLNHAVALQPAGATAPKTRAFTAEEVAAVKARFDKATPSSIHAIRSGAFPPLAVEK
;
A
#
# COMPACT_ATOMS: atom_id res chain seq x y z
N MET A 1 -55.93 -41.21 -32.04
CA MET A 1 -55.08 -41.04 -30.79
C MET A 1 -53.79 -40.39 -31.29
N LYS A 2 -53.60 -39.08 -31.04
CA LYS A 2 -52.37 -38.32 -31.43
C LYS A 2 -51.57 -37.99 -30.19
N SER A 3 -50.43 -38.70 -30.02
CA SER A 3 -49.51 -38.50 -28.92
C SER A 3 -48.66 -37.24 -29.18
N ARG A 4 -48.73 -36.24 -28.28
CA ARG A 4 -47.87 -35.04 -28.31
C ARG A 4 -46.69 -35.31 -27.42
N VAL A 5 -45.50 -35.41 -28.01
CA VAL A 5 -44.22 -35.46 -27.29
C VAL A 5 -43.84 -34.02 -26.94
N LEU A 6 -43.78 -33.73 -25.64
CA LEU A 6 -43.38 -32.43 -25.10
C LEU A 6 -41.84 -32.46 -24.86
N THR A 7 -41.10 -31.76 -25.70
CA THR A 7 -39.63 -31.65 -25.56
C THR A 7 -39.34 -30.54 -24.54
N MET A 8 -38.90 -30.89 -23.36
CA MET A 8 -38.36 -29.94 -22.35
C MET A 8 -36.92 -29.57 -22.70
N ALA A 9 -36.72 -28.33 -23.14
CA ALA A 9 -35.38 -27.76 -23.30
C ALA A 9 -34.87 -27.27 -21.94
N ALA A 10 -33.86 -27.94 -21.41
CA ALA A 10 -33.18 -27.51 -20.18
C ALA A 10 -32.20 -26.37 -20.51
N PHE A 11 -32.50 -25.16 -20.10
CA PHE A 11 -31.55 -24.02 -20.11
C PHE A 11 -30.55 -24.17 -18.99
N LEU A 12 -29.31 -24.53 -19.32
CA LEU A 12 -28.19 -24.54 -18.40
C LEU A 12 -27.72 -23.09 -18.25
N ALA A 13 -28.08 -22.43 -17.15
CA ALA A 13 -27.62 -21.09 -16.81
C ALA A 13 -26.17 -21.17 -16.34
N LEU A 14 -25.23 -20.70 -17.17
CA LEU A 14 -23.82 -20.48 -16.79
C LEU A 14 -23.78 -19.24 -15.89
N ALA A 15 -23.66 -19.42 -14.57
CA ALA A 15 -23.40 -18.34 -13.64
C ALA A 15 -21.93 -17.89 -13.79
N PRO A 16 -21.64 -16.58 -13.92
CA PRO A 16 -20.27 -16.12 -13.94
C PRO A 16 -19.63 -16.38 -12.56
N ALA A 17 -18.55 -17.16 -12.54
CA ALA A 17 -17.72 -17.32 -11.35
C ALA A 17 -17.07 -15.98 -11.02
N ALA A 18 -17.49 -15.34 -9.94
CA ALA A 18 -16.82 -14.18 -9.39
C ALA A 18 -15.43 -14.63 -8.90
N VAL A 19 -14.40 -14.24 -9.64
CA VAL A 19 -13.01 -14.40 -9.21
C VAL A 19 -12.79 -13.41 -8.07
N PHE A 20 -12.91 -13.87 -6.83
CA PHE A 20 -12.45 -13.11 -5.68
C PHE A 20 -10.92 -13.05 -5.76
N ALA A 21 -10.38 -11.87 -6.00
CA ALA A 21 -8.95 -11.61 -5.86
C ALA A 21 -8.56 -11.92 -4.40
N GLN A 22 -7.96 -13.08 -4.17
CA GLN A 22 -7.45 -13.47 -2.87
C GLN A 22 -6.22 -12.60 -2.61
N GLY A 23 -6.31 -11.67 -1.66
CA GLY A 23 -5.16 -10.94 -1.15
C GLY A 23 -4.08 -11.91 -0.69
N ALA A 24 -2.80 -11.58 -0.90
CA ALA A 24 -1.69 -12.41 -0.43
C ALA A 24 -1.84 -12.67 1.08
N PRO A 25 -1.49 -13.88 1.59
CA PRO A 25 -1.56 -14.19 3.01
C PRO A 25 -0.84 -13.12 3.85
N ALA A 26 -1.39 -12.78 5.02
CA ALA A 26 -0.81 -11.77 5.92
C ALA A 26 0.67 -12.05 6.24
N ASP A 27 1.07 -13.32 6.33
CA ASP A 27 2.43 -13.76 6.55
C ASP A 27 3.40 -13.39 5.41
N HIS A 28 2.91 -13.27 4.17
CA HIS A 28 3.74 -12.90 3.03
C HIS A 28 4.23 -11.46 3.14
N GLY A 29 3.33 -10.53 3.44
CA GLY A 29 3.69 -9.13 3.68
C GLY A 29 4.67 -8.95 4.84
N ALA A 30 4.45 -9.70 5.93
CA ALA A 30 5.35 -9.68 7.09
C ALA A 30 6.77 -10.19 6.75
N LYS A 31 6.88 -11.24 5.92
CA LYS A 31 8.19 -11.73 5.46
C LYS A 31 8.93 -10.70 4.61
N ILE A 32 8.25 -10.02 3.69
CA ILE A 32 8.84 -8.97 2.88
C ILE A 32 9.25 -7.78 3.75
N TYR A 33 8.44 -7.45 4.76
CA TYR A 33 8.70 -6.34 5.67
C TYR A 33 10.02 -6.46 6.44
N GLN A 34 10.60 -7.64 6.56
CA GLN A 34 11.91 -7.82 7.23
C GLN A 34 13.01 -6.93 6.62
N ARG A 35 12.97 -6.67 5.30
CA ARG A 35 13.91 -5.73 4.66
C ARG A 35 13.66 -4.26 5.04
N CYS A 36 12.44 -3.91 5.34
CA CYS A 36 12.04 -2.57 5.79
C CYS A 36 12.41 -2.37 7.26
N ALA A 37 12.29 -3.43 8.06
CA ALA A 37 12.54 -3.45 9.49
C ALA A 37 13.99 -3.09 9.86
N ALA A 38 14.95 -3.28 8.94
CA ALA A 38 16.35 -2.89 9.15
C ALA A 38 16.50 -1.38 9.47
N CYS A 39 15.61 -0.53 8.91
CA CYS A 39 15.60 0.91 9.16
C CYS A 39 14.37 1.34 9.96
N HIS A 40 13.19 0.81 9.61
CA HIS A 40 11.92 1.24 10.20
C HIS A 40 11.52 0.47 11.46
N LEU A 41 12.33 -0.49 11.89
CA LEU A 41 12.10 -1.44 12.98
C LEU A 41 10.91 -2.38 12.72
N ALA A 42 10.89 -3.52 13.40
CA ALA A 42 9.86 -4.55 13.21
C ALA A 42 8.44 -4.07 13.55
N ASN A 43 8.33 -3.14 14.49
CA ASN A 43 7.06 -2.51 14.89
C ASN A 43 6.72 -1.22 14.12
N GLY A 44 7.55 -0.81 13.16
CA GLY A 44 7.34 0.38 12.35
C GLY A 44 7.58 1.71 13.07
N GLN A 45 8.16 1.73 14.27
CA GLN A 45 8.37 2.97 15.02
C GLN A 45 9.50 3.84 14.44
N GLY A 46 10.38 3.26 13.61
CA GLY A 46 11.53 3.97 13.09
C GLY A 46 12.52 4.41 14.17
N VAL A 47 13.43 5.29 13.77
CA VAL A 47 14.41 5.90 14.68
C VAL A 47 14.32 7.41 14.56
N PRO A 48 13.89 8.13 15.61
CA PRO A 48 13.69 9.58 15.56
C PRO A 48 14.93 10.33 15.05
N GLY A 49 14.76 11.16 14.03
CA GLY A 49 15.84 11.93 13.40
C GLY A 49 16.71 11.14 12.41
N ALA A 50 16.55 9.81 12.31
CA ALA A 50 17.29 8.97 11.35
C ALA A 50 16.37 8.25 10.35
N PHE A 51 15.37 7.52 10.84
CA PHE A 51 14.45 6.75 10.01
C PHE A 51 13.00 7.05 10.42
N PRO A 52 12.13 7.40 9.45
CA PRO A 52 10.76 7.80 9.79
C PRO A 52 9.94 6.62 10.33
N ALA A 53 9.04 6.93 11.26
CA ALA A 53 8.04 5.97 11.70
C ALA A 53 7.08 5.63 10.54
N LEU A 54 6.72 4.36 10.42
CA LEU A 54 5.67 3.85 9.53
C LEU A 54 4.37 3.58 10.30
N ALA A 55 4.49 3.14 11.56
CA ALA A 55 3.35 2.85 12.42
C ALA A 55 2.40 4.05 12.53
N GLY A 56 1.12 3.84 12.23
CA GLY A 56 0.09 4.87 12.16
C GLY A 56 0.17 5.80 10.95
N ARG A 57 1.37 6.08 10.42
CA ARG A 57 1.55 6.96 9.26
C ARG A 57 1.17 6.30 7.96
N MET A 58 1.44 5.01 7.82
CA MET A 58 1.05 4.27 6.62
C MET A 58 -0.46 4.20 6.46
N SER A 59 -1.21 4.08 7.55
CA SER A 59 -2.67 4.11 7.51
C SER A 59 -3.22 5.50 7.16
N GLN A 60 -2.56 6.58 7.61
CA GLN A 60 -2.91 7.95 7.21
C GLN A 60 -2.68 8.16 5.70
N ALA A 61 -1.52 7.79 5.19
CA ALA A 61 -1.23 7.88 3.75
C ALA A 61 -2.21 7.03 2.93
N ALA A 62 -2.51 5.80 3.36
CA ALA A 62 -3.42 4.90 2.67
C ALA A 62 -4.89 5.38 2.63
N ALA A 63 -5.23 6.41 3.39
CA ALA A 63 -6.58 6.98 3.42
C ALA A 63 -6.90 7.87 2.21
N THR A 64 -5.89 8.33 1.45
CA THR A 64 -6.06 9.21 0.29
C THR A 64 -5.38 8.61 -0.95
N ASP A 65 -5.88 8.94 -2.14
CA ASP A 65 -5.26 8.45 -3.38
C ASP A 65 -3.84 9.01 -3.56
N ALA A 66 -3.60 10.28 -3.24
CA ALA A 66 -2.26 10.87 -3.28
C ALA A 66 -1.29 10.18 -2.31
N GLY A 67 -1.75 9.82 -1.12
CA GLY A 67 -0.97 9.08 -0.15
C GLY A 67 -0.66 7.66 -0.63
N ARG A 68 -1.63 7.00 -1.26
CA ARG A 68 -1.44 5.66 -1.83
C ARG A 68 -0.40 5.68 -2.96
N ASP A 69 -0.50 6.65 -3.88
CA ASP A 69 0.49 6.85 -4.93
C ASP A 69 1.90 7.06 -4.34
N TYR A 70 2.00 7.93 -3.35
CA TYR A 70 3.26 8.24 -2.69
C TYR A 70 3.91 7.00 -2.05
N VAL A 71 3.17 6.20 -1.26
CA VAL A 71 3.77 5.05 -0.57
C VAL A 71 4.13 3.91 -1.51
N VAL A 72 3.37 3.69 -2.59
CA VAL A 72 3.74 2.75 -3.64
C VAL A 72 5.06 3.19 -4.28
N MET A 73 5.15 4.45 -4.68
CA MET A 73 6.34 4.94 -5.37
C MET A 73 7.54 5.13 -4.44
N ALA A 74 7.33 5.35 -3.15
CA ALA A 74 8.41 5.31 -2.16
C ALA A 74 9.10 3.93 -2.11
N VAL A 75 8.33 2.85 -2.26
CA VAL A 75 8.88 1.49 -2.35
C VAL A 75 9.54 1.25 -3.71
N VAL A 76 8.91 1.66 -4.80
CA VAL A 76 9.35 1.38 -6.18
C VAL A 76 10.58 2.20 -6.57
N ALA A 77 10.54 3.50 -6.37
CA ALA A 77 11.59 4.44 -6.82
C ALA A 77 12.56 4.85 -5.70
N GLY A 78 12.19 4.62 -4.44
CA GLY A 78 12.92 5.16 -3.30
C GLY A 78 12.60 6.64 -3.06
N LEU A 79 13.28 7.22 -2.07
CA LEU A 79 13.13 8.63 -1.68
C LEU A 79 14.51 9.25 -1.44
N MET A 80 14.64 10.52 -1.81
CA MET A 80 15.84 11.32 -1.53
C MET A 80 15.42 12.75 -1.17
N GLY A 81 15.90 13.24 -0.05
CA GLY A 81 15.64 14.61 0.39
C GLY A 81 15.42 14.71 1.91
N GLU A 82 15.22 15.94 2.36
CA GLU A 82 14.85 16.21 3.75
C GLU A 82 13.33 16.09 3.91
N ILE A 83 12.91 15.35 4.91
CA ILE A 83 11.50 15.28 5.32
C ILE A 83 11.37 15.71 6.78
N GLU A 84 10.22 16.24 7.15
CA GLU A 84 9.86 16.47 8.54
C GLU A 84 8.87 15.42 9.01
N VAL A 85 9.16 14.85 10.18
CA VAL A 85 8.35 13.83 10.83
C VAL A 85 8.31 14.13 12.33
N ASP A 86 7.12 14.42 12.85
CA ASP A 86 6.89 14.76 14.26
C ASP A 86 7.83 15.91 14.76
N GLY A 87 7.93 16.96 13.93
CA GLY A 87 8.76 18.14 14.22
C GLY A 87 10.28 17.88 14.11
N LYS A 88 10.69 16.71 13.66
CA LYS A 88 12.10 16.36 13.45
C LYS A 88 12.44 16.24 11.98
N LYS A 89 13.54 16.90 11.59
CA LYS A 89 14.08 16.79 10.24
C LYS A 89 14.86 15.50 10.10
N ILE A 90 14.55 14.75 9.06
CA ILE A 90 15.24 13.53 8.66
C ILE A 90 15.86 13.79 7.29
N ARG A 91 17.16 13.62 7.17
CA ARG A 91 17.89 13.66 5.90
C ARG A 91 18.44 12.28 5.61
N GLY A 92 18.12 11.78 4.42
CA GLY A 92 18.64 10.48 4.03
C GLY A 92 18.14 10.03 2.68
N VAL A 93 18.46 8.80 2.37
CA VAL A 93 18.00 8.10 1.18
C VAL A 93 17.30 6.83 1.61
N MET A 94 16.05 6.67 1.20
CA MET A 94 15.39 5.37 1.20
C MET A 94 15.67 4.72 -0.16
N PRO A 95 16.40 3.62 -0.25
CA PRO A 95 16.68 2.98 -1.53
C PRO A 95 15.41 2.36 -2.12
N ALA A 96 15.32 2.34 -3.45
CA ALA A 96 14.30 1.58 -4.16
C ALA A 96 14.36 0.10 -3.78
N GLN A 97 13.21 -0.52 -3.57
CA GLN A 97 13.09 -1.92 -3.15
C GLN A 97 13.01 -2.83 -4.38
N ALA A 98 14.15 -3.03 -5.05
CA ALA A 98 14.22 -3.85 -6.24
C ALA A 98 13.82 -5.31 -6.01
N GLY A 99 13.36 -5.97 -7.09
CA GLY A 99 13.05 -7.40 -7.10
C GLY A 99 11.70 -7.78 -6.47
N LEU A 100 10.87 -6.81 -6.10
CA LEU A 100 9.50 -7.04 -5.65
C LEU A 100 8.53 -7.02 -6.84
N THR A 101 7.64 -8.00 -6.90
CA THR A 101 6.48 -7.98 -7.80
C THR A 101 5.42 -6.99 -7.31
N ASP A 102 4.46 -6.64 -8.16
CA ASP A 102 3.35 -5.77 -7.75
C ASP A 102 2.53 -6.38 -6.60
N ALA A 103 2.37 -7.70 -6.58
CA ALA A 103 1.74 -8.42 -5.49
C ALA A 103 2.55 -8.36 -4.18
N ASP A 104 3.88 -8.43 -4.27
CA ASP A 104 4.76 -8.27 -3.11
C ASP A 104 4.68 -6.87 -2.51
N ILE A 105 4.65 -5.85 -3.38
CA ILE A 105 4.51 -4.45 -2.95
C ILE A 105 3.15 -4.25 -2.28
N ALA A 106 2.06 -4.74 -2.86
CA ALA A 106 0.75 -4.69 -2.25
C ALA A 106 0.73 -5.37 -0.87
N ALA A 107 1.32 -6.57 -0.77
CA ALA A 107 1.36 -7.35 0.48
C ALA A 107 2.15 -6.62 1.59
N VAL A 108 3.33 -6.07 1.27
CA VAL A 108 4.14 -5.36 2.28
C VAL A 108 3.51 -4.03 2.69
N LEU A 109 2.85 -3.32 1.77
CA LEU A 109 2.13 -2.09 2.11
C LEU A 109 0.93 -2.38 3.02
N ASN A 110 0.17 -3.44 2.76
CA ASN A 110 -0.93 -3.87 3.63
C ASN A 110 -0.43 -4.24 5.02
N HIS A 111 0.72 -4.93 5.12
CA HIS A 111 1.35 -5.20 6.40
C HIS A 111 1.75 -3.90 7.12
N ALA A 112 2.40 -2.97 6.43
CA ALA A 112 2.84 -1.71 7.00
C ALA A 112 1.67 -0.82 7.48
N VAL A 113 0.54 -0.82 6.75
CA VAL A 113 -0.70 -0.13 7.15
C VAL A 113 -1.27 -0.70 8.46
N ALA A 114 -1.11 -2.00 8.70
CA ALA A 114 -1.57 -2.64 9.93
C ALA A 114 -0.71 -2.30 11.15
N LEU A 115 0.52 -1.80 10.96
CA LEU A 115 1.38 -1.38 12.06
C LEU A 115 0.84 -0.09 12.69
N GLN A 116 0.56 -0.16 13.99
CA GLN A 116 0.03 0.97 14.75
C GLN A 116 0.86 1.24 16.00
N PRO A 117 0.92 2.49 16.48
CA PRO A 117 1.43 2.78 17.81
C PRO A 117 0.63 2.03 18.88
N ALA A 118 1.24 1.74 20.01
CA ALA A 118 0.57 1.07 21.12
C ALA A 118 -0.70 1.82 21.54
N GLY A 119 -1.83 1.09 21.62
CA GLY A 119 -3.13 1.65 22.00
C GLY A 119 -3.89 2.38 20.89
N ALA A 120 -3.29 2.55 19.70
CA ALA A 120 -3.98 3.16 18.57
C ALA A 120 -4.71 2.10 17.71
N THR A 121 -5.85 2.50 17.14
CA THR A 121 -6.61 1.70 16.18
C THR A 121 -6.35 2.20 14.78
N ALA A 122 -6.02 1.30 13.86
CA ALA A 122 -5.87 1.65 12.45
C ALA A 122 -7.21 2.14 11.87
N PRO A 123 -7.22 3.27 11.15
CA PRO A 123 -8.40 3.65 10.37
C PRO A 123 -8.66 2.58 9.31
N LYS A 124 -9.95 2.36 9.01
CA LYS A 124 -10.33 1.43 7.93
C LYS A 124 -9.90 2.04 6.59
N THR A 125 -8.98 1.38 5.92
CA THR A 125 -8.54 1.72 4.57
C THR A 125 -8.79 0.53 3.64
N ARG A 126 -8.97 0.78 2.34
CA ARG A 126 -9.00 -0.32 1.38
C ARG A 126 -7.61 -0.95 1.27
N ALA A 127 -7.55 -2.26 1.10
CA ALA A 127 -6.29 -2.95 0.89
C ALA A 127 -5.63 -2.50 -0.44
N PHE A 128 -4.30 -2.53 -0.48
CA PHE A 128 -3.56 -2.42 -1.73
C PHE A 128 -3.70 -3.72 -2.52
N THR A 129 -3.79 -3.61 -3.84
CA THR A 129 -3.81 -4.76 -4.76
C THR A 129 -2.67 -4.66 -5.77
N ALA A 130 -2.33 -5.77 -6.41
CA ALA A 130 -1.29 -5.79 -7.45
C ALA A 130 -1.66 -4.90 -8.65
N GLU A 131 -2.94 -4.87 -9.01
CA GLU A 131 -3.46 -4.05 -10.11
C GLU A 131 -3.32 -2.56 -9.81
N GLU A 132 -3.59 -2.15 -8.54
CA GLU A 132 -3.39 -0.78 -8.11
C GLU A 132 -1.91 -0.40 -8.18
N VAL A 133 -1.02 -1.25 -7.68
CA VAL A 133 0.44 -1.03 -7.74
C VAL A 133 0.89 -0.87 -9.19
N ALA A 134 0.45 -1.75 -10.10
CA ALA A 134 0.77 -1.66 -11.52
C ALA A 134 0.27 -0.35 -12.14
N ALA A 135 -0.96 0.08 -11.81
CA ALA A 135 -1.53 1.33 -12.29
C ALA A 135 -0.76 2.56 -11.78
N VAL A 136 -0.34 2.56 -10.52
CA VAL A 136 0.50 3.64 -9.95
C VAL A 136 1.84 3.70 -10.67
N LYS A 137 2.53 2.58 -10.83
CA LYS A 137 3.81 2.50 -11.55
C LYS A 137 3.71 3.05 -12.98
N ALA A 138 2.62 2.73 -13.68
CA ALA A 138 2.38 3.23 -15.04
C ALA A 138 2.18 4.76 -15.08
N ARG A 139 1.55 5.36 -14.06
CA ARG A 139 1.40 6.83 -13.96
C ARG A 139 2.72 7.55 -13.65
N PHE A 140 3.64 6.88 -13.00
CA PHE A 140 4.91 7.44 -12.54
C PHE A 140 6.12 6.71 -13.15
N ASP A 141 6.03 6.30 -14.42
CA ASP A 141 7.03 5.48 -15.13
C ASP A 141 8.44 6.12 -15.18
N LYS A 142 8.52 7.46 -15.10
CA LYS A 142 9.75 8.25 -15.11
C LYS A 142 10.12 8.83 -13.75
N ALA A 143 9.51 8.32 -12.68
CA ALA A 143 9.74 8.86 -11.36
C ALA A 143 11.16 8.60 -10.87
N THR A 144 11.70 9.60 -10.19
CA THR A 144 12.98 9.56 -9.48
C THR A 144 12.73 9.70 -7.97
N PRO A 145 13.67 9.30 -7.11
CA PRO A 145 13.53 9.52 -5.66
C PRO A 145 13.20 10.97 -5.29
N SER A 146 13.76 11.94 -6.00
CA SER A 146 13.48 13.37 -5.76
C SER A 146 12.10 13.80 -6.22
N SER A 147 11.60 13.27 -7.36
CA SER A 147 10.25 13.60 -7.83
C SER A 147 9.17 12.98 -6.92
N ILE A 148 9.41 11.79 -6.36
CA ILE A 148 8.50 11.19 -5.38
C ILE A 148 8.56 11.96 -4.07
N HIS A 149 9.73 12.43 -3.65
CA HIS A 149 9.82 13.33 -2.49
C HIS A 149 8.96 14.58 -2.66
N ALA A 150 8.91 15.18 -3.85
CA ALA A 150 8.16 16.40 -4.11
C ALA A 150 6.62 16.26 -3.93
N ILE A 151 6.06 15.07 -4.15
CA ILE A 151 4.62 14.82 -3.94
C ILE A 151 4.24 14.46 -2.51
N ARG A 152 5.20 14.41 -1.59
CA ARG A 152 4.98 14.03 -0.19
C ARG A 152 3.96 14.91 0.54
N SER A 153 3.94 16.22 0.28
CA SER A 153 3.01 17.15 0.94
C SER A 153 1.53 16.83 0.67
N GLY A 154 1.23 16.29 -0.51
CA GLY A 154 -0.12 15.80 -0.83
C GLY A 154 -0.47 14.48 -0.14
N ALA A 155 0.55 13.66 0.15
CA ALA A 155 0.38 12.38 0.83
C ALA A 155 0.14 12.51 2.34
N PHE A 156 0.72 13.53 2.95
CA PHE A 156 0.62 13.82 4.37
C PHE A 156 0.22 15.28 4.55
N PRO A 157 -1.06 15.60 4.32
CA PRO A 157 -1.54 16.96 4.58
C PRO A 157 -1.35 17.30 6.06
N PRO A 158 -1.14 18.59 6.40
CA PRO A 158 -1.08 19.03 7.79
C PRO A 158 -2.32 18.53 8.53
N LEU A 159 -2.16 17.99 9.73
CA LEU A 159 -3.28 17.63 10.58
C LEU A 159 -4.12 18.90 10.79
N ALA A 160 -5.43 18.81 10.56
CA ALA A 160 -6.33 19.88 10.88
C ALA A 160 -6.20 20.18 12.38
N VAL A 161 -5.70 21.36 12.71
CA VAL A 161 -5.67 21.83 14.10
C VAL A 161 -7.12 22.18 14.43
N GLU A 162 -7.80 21.28 15.14
CA GLU A 162 -9.09 21.64 15.73
C GLU A 162 -8.85 22.80 16.69
N LYS A 163 -9.55 23.93 16.42
CA LYS A 163 -9.52 25.13 17.25
C LYS A 163 -10.50 24.99 18.41
#